data_fa7f00db39886202c9c036295d96e161
#
_entry.id   fa7f00db39886202c9c036295d96e161
#
_cell.length_a   1.000
_cell.length_b   1.000
_cell.length_c   1.000
_cell.angle_alpha   90.00
_cell.angle_beta   90.00
_cell.angle_gamma   90.00
#
_symmetry.space_group_name_H-M   'P 1'
#
loop_
_entity.id
_entity.type
_entity.pdbx_description
1 polymer ?
#
loop_
_entity_poly.entity_id
_entity_poly.type
_entity_poly.pdbx_seq_one_letter_code
_entity_poly.pdbx_strand_id
1 'polypeptide(L)'
;MNFSLIAFLLGRLSLALSAILLLPVGLAIFYEDGSFVEFAITSFTAFFVGLGFVQYGKFDEKENISLREGFATVVFSWILTCIICALPYAFLQILDPISAVFESMSGLTTTGATAITNLAAVPKTVLFWRSFPYTTLFRSRIGWVVLVSLYCLLLYCLR
;
A
#
# COMPACT_ATOMS: atom_id res chain seq x y z
N MET A 1 -6.63 -14.97 19.79
CA MET A 1 -6.25 -14.08 18.67
C MET A 1 -7.30 -14.23 17.58
N ASN A 2 -8.03 -13.19 17.31
CA ASN A 2 -9.11 -13.21 16.32
C ASN A 2 -8.55 -12.90 14.93
N PHE A 3 -8.18 -13.96 14.18
CA PHE A 3 -7.65 -13.80 12.83
C PHE A 3 -8.67 -13.21 11.85
N SER A 4 -9.95 -13.39 12.13
CA SER A 4 -11.04 -12.83 11.31
C SER A 4 -11.05 -11.29 11.35
N LEU A 5 -10.86 -10.71 12.53
CA LEU A 5 -10.74 -9.26 12.70
C LEU A 5 -9.52 -8.71 11.99
N ILE A 6 -8.35 -9.37 12.15
CA ILE A 6 -7.11 -8.96 11.50
C ILE A 6 -7.30 -8.98 9.98
N ALA A 7 -7.88 -10.04 9.43
CA ALA A 7 -8.16 -10.15 8.00
C ALA A 7 -9.09 -9.03 7.51
N PHE A 8 -10.15 -8.73 8.23
CA PHE A 8 -11.05 -7.63 7.88
C PHE A 8 -10.33 -6.28 7.79
N LEU A 9 -9.49 -5.96 8.78
CA LEU A 9 -8.72 -4.71 8.81
C LEU A 9 -7.69 -4.63 7.66
N LEU A 10 -6.99 -5.74 7.39
CA LEU A 10 -6.07 -5.84 6.25
C LEU A 10 -6.79 -5.68 4.91
N GLY A 11 -7.99 -6.25 4.79
CA GLY A 11 -8.81 -6.09 3.60
C GLY A 11 -9.21 -4.64 3.35
N ARG A 12 -9.63 -3.93 4.38
CA ARG A 12 -9.96 -2.49 4.30
C ARG A 12 -8.75 -1.66 3.90
N LEU A 13 -7.58 -1.96 4.46
CA LEU A 13 -6.32 -1.32 4.09
C LEU A 13 -5.98 -1.56 2.61
N SER A 14 -6.09 -2.80 2.14
CA SER A 14 -5.82 -3.16 0.75
C SER A 14 -6.76 -2.45 -0.23
N LEU A 15 -8.05 -2.31 0.10
CA LEU A 15 -9.01 -1.53 -0.69
C LEU A 15 -8.62 -0.04 -0.74
N ALA A 16 -8.19 0.54 0.37
CA ALA A 16 -7.71 1.92 0.39
C ALA A 16 -6.46 2.10 -0.48
N LEU A 17 -5.51 1.15 -0.41
CA LEU A 17 -4.32 1.15 -1.28
C LEU A 17 -4.68 1.02 -2.76
N SER A 18 -5.67 0.20 -3.12
CA SER A 18 -6.13 0.09 -4.50
C SER A 18 -6.67 1.41 -5.04
N ALA A 19 -7.41 2.16 -4.22
CA ALA A 19 -7.89 3.49 -4.57
C ALA A 19 -6.75 4.50 -4.75
N ILE A 20 -5.73 4.46 -3.89
CA ILE A 20 -4.53 5.31 -4.01
C ILE A 20 -3.75 4.98 -5.30
N LEU A 21 -3.67 3.71 -5.69
CA LEU A 21 -3.01 3.26 -6.92
C LEU A 21 -3.70 3.75 -8.20
N LEU A 22 -4.94 4.21 -8.13
CA LEU A 22 -5.59 4.87 -9.27
C LEU A 22 -4.95 6.22 -9.63
N LEU A 23 -4.26 6.88 -8.69
CA LEU A 23 -3.56 8.14 -8.97
C LEU A 23 -2.42 7.94 -10.00
N PRO A 24 -1.46 7.00 -9.79
CA PRO A 24 -0.46 6.73 -10.81
C PRO A 24 -1.05 6.16 -12.10
N VAL A 25 -2.18 5.43 -12.06
CA VAL A 25 -2.90 5.00 -13.27
C VAL A 25 -3.34 6.21 -14.11
N GLY A 26 -3.94 7.22 -13.46
CA GLY A 26 -4.33 8.47 -14.13
C GLY A 26 -3.13 9.24 -14.70
N LEU A 27 -2.01 9.28 -13.97
CA LEU A 27 -0.77 9.91 -14.43
C LEU A 27 -0.12 9.16 -15.59
N ALA A 28 -0.17 7.83 -15.61
CA ALA A 28 0.36 7.01 -16.71
C ALA A 28 -0.38 7.30 -18.02
N ILE A 29 -1.69 7.55 -17.97
CA ILE A 29 -2.49 7.98 -19.12
C ILE A 29 -2.05 9.38 -19.55
N PHE A 30 -1.83 10.30 -18.61
CA PHE A 30 -1.47 11.69 -18.91
C PHE A 30 -0.07 11.81 -19.51
N TYR A 31 0.90 11.02 -19.04
CA TYR A 31 2.28 11.05 -19.51
C TYR A 31 2.54 10.15 -20.72
N GLU A 32 1.60 9.26 -21.06
CA GLU A 32 1.74 8.26 -22.14
C GLU A 32 3.04 7.43 -22.04
N ASP A 33 3.49 7.16 -20.80
CA ASP A 33 4.77 6.51 -20.54
C ASP A 33 4.74 4.97 -20.60
N GLY A 34 3.61 4.41 -21.00
CA GLY A 34 3.42 2.96 -21.19
C GLY A 34 3.24 2.15 -19.91
N SER A 35 3.31 2.77 -18.73
CA SER A 35 3.20 2.05 -17.43
C SER A 35 1.75 1.90 -16.93
N PHE A 36 0.76 2.28 -17.74
CA PHE A 36 -0.66 2.22 -17.40
C PHE A 36 -1.12 0.81 -17.02
N VAL A 37 -0.74 -0.21 -17.81
CA VAL A 37 -1.23 -1.59 -17.64
C VAL A 37 -0.75 -2.17 -16.31
N GLU A 38 0.50 -1.97 -15.97
CA GLU A 38 1.13 -2.52 -14.77
C GLU A 38 0.56 -1.90 -13.49
N PHE A 39 0.34 -0.58 -13.48
CA PHE A 39 -0.33 0.08 -12.36
C PHE A 39 -1.80 -0.31 -12.26
N ALA A 40 -2.51 -0.48 -13.38
CA ALA A 40 -3.88 -0.96 -13.41
C ALA A 40 -3.97 -2.40 -12.84
N ILE A 41 -3.12 -3.32 -13.30
CA ILE A 41 -3.05 -4.69 -12.79
C ILE A 41 -2.77 -4.69 -11.29
N THR A 42 -1.84 -3.86 -10.82
CA THR A 42 -1.53 -3.74 -9.39
C THR A 42 -2.73 -3.25 -8.59
N SER A 43 -3.44 -2.22 -9.08
CA SER A 43 -4.64 -1.70 -8.44
C SER A 43 -5.74 -2.76 -8.36
N PHE A 44 -6.00 -3.49 -9.46
CA PHE A 44 -6.95 -4.61 -9.47
C PHE A 44 -6.54 -5.74 -8.53
N THR A 45 -5.26 -6.10 -8.51
CA THR A 45 -4.75 -7.13 -7.59
C THR A 45 -4.98 -6.71 -6.13
N ALA A 46 -4.63 -5.47 -5.76
CA ALA A 46 -4.89 -4.93 -4.43
C ALA A 46 -6.39 -4.92 -4.07
N PHE A 47 -7.25 -4.59 -5.04
CA PHE A 47 -8.70 -4.58 -4.88
C PHE A 47 -9.24 -5.99 -4.59
N PHE A 48 -8.89 -7.00 -5.40
CA PHE A 48 -9.38 -8.36 -5.21
C PHE A 48 -8.83 -9.01 -3.94
N VAL A 49 -7.57 -8.76 -3.59
CA VAL A 49 -6.99 -9.18 -2.31
C VAL A 49 -7.76 -8.54 -1.15
N GLY A 50 -8.07 -7.25 -1.26
CA GLY A 50 -8.87 -6.53 -0.27
C GLY A 50 -10.27 -7.11 -0.11
N LEU A 51 -10.97 -7.37 -1.21
CA LEU A 51 -12.30 -8.01 -1.18
C LEU A 51 -12.25 -9.39 -0.55
N GLY A 52 -11.27 -10.22 -0.91
CA GLY A 52 -11.10 -11.55 -0.34
C GLY A 52 -10.91 -11.50 1.19
N PHE A 53 -10.07 -10.61 1.67
CA PHE A 53 -9.83 -10.43 3.11
C PHE A 53 -11.07 -9.87 3.83
N VAL A 54 -11.81 -8.94 3.24
CA VAL A 54 -13.05 -8.40 3.83
C VAL A 54 -14.14 -9.48 3.90
N GLN A 55 -14.27 -10.34 2.87
CA GLN A 55 -15.26 -11.42 2.87
C GLN A 55 -14.91 -12.53 3.86
N TYR A 56 -13.62 -12.83 4.02
CA TYR A 56 -13.13 -13.80 5.00
C TYR A 56 -13.25 -13.26 6.43
N GLY A 57 -12.94 -11.98 6.61
CA GLY A 57 -12.98 -11.29 7.90
C GLY A 57 -14.41 -10.96 8.31
N LYS A 58 -14.75 -11.22 9.58
CA LYS A 58 -16.00 -10.76 10.19
C LYS A 58 -15.65 -9.79 11.30
N PHE A 59 -16.29 -8.63 11.29
CA PHE A 59 -16.19 -7.65 12.36
C PHE A 59 -17.42 -7.77 13.25
N ASP A 60 -17.24 -8.09 14.53
CA ASP A 60 -18.29 -8.00 15.54
C ASP A 60 -18.04 -6.75 16.38
N GLU A 61 -18.99 -5.81 16.36
CA GLU A 61 -18.90 -4.53 17.10
C GLU A 61 -18.75 -4.71 18.62
N LYS A 62 -19.08 -5.89 19.13
CA LYS A 62 -18.99 -6.19 20.57
C LYS A 62 -17.63 -6.72 21.02
N GLU A 63 -16.74 -7.03 20.09
CA GLU A 63 -15.41 -7.53 20.43
C GLU A 63 -14.45 -6.40 20.78
N ASN A 64 -13.90 -6.43 21.99
CA ASN A 64 -12.82 -5.57 22.40
C ASN A 64 -11.51 -6.02 21.72
N ILE A 65 -10.91 -5.13 20.95
CA ILE A 65 -9.62 -5.39 20.30
C ILE A 65 -8.55 -5.56 21.37
N SER A 66 -7.95 -6.75 21.44
CA SER A 66 -6.82 -7.00 22.34
C SER A 66 -5.56 -6.30 21.84
N LEU A 67 -4.68 -5.86 22.75
CA LEU A 67 -3.38 -5.28 22.40
C LEU A 67 -2.56 -6.19 21.48
N ARG A 68 -2.62 -7.51 21.66
CA ARG A 68 -1.93 -8.49 20.81
C ARG A 68 -2.45 -8.48 19.38
N GLU A 69 -3.75 -8.32 19.19
CA GLU A 69 -4.40 -8.23 17.88
C GLU A 69 -4.04 -6.93 17.18
N GLY A 70 -3.97 -5.84 17.94
CA GLY A 70 -3.52 -4.55 17.44
C GLY A 70 -2.09 -4.61 16.90
N PHE A 71 -1.14 -5.15 17.66
CA PHE A 71 0.25 -5.31 17.22
C PHE A 71 0.37 -6.23 16.00
N ALA A 72 -0.33 -7.37 16.00
CA ALA A 72 -0.33 -8.29 14.86
C ALA A 72 -0.87 -7.62 13.60
N THR A 73 -1.96 -6.87 13.71
CA THR A 73 -2.54 -6.13 12.58
C THR A 73 -1.55 -5.11 12.01
N VAL A 74 -0.84 -4.36 12.85
CA VAL A 74 0.18 -3.40 12.39
C VAL A 74 1.28 -4.10 11.61
N VAL A 75 1.84 -5.20 12.14
CA VAL A 75 2.92 -5.95 11.48
C VAL A 75 2.47 -6.48 10.11
N PHE A 76 1.31 -7.14 10.06
CA PHE A 76 0.78 -7.67 8.80
C PHE A 76 0.40 -6.55 7.81
N SER A 77 -0.07 -5.40 8.29
CA SER A 77 -0.35 -4.22 7.45
C SER A 77 0.91 -3.71 6.76
N TRP A 78 2.03 -3.63 7.48
CA TRP A 78 3.32 -3.23 6.89
C TRP A 78 3.79 -4.18 5.81
N ILE A 79 3.72 -5.50 6.09
CA ILE A 79 4.11 -6.53 5.13
C ILE A 79 3.23 -6.46 3.88
N LEU A 80 1.91 -6.40 4.05
CA LEU A 80 0.95 -6.34 2.94
C LEU A 80 1.16 -5.09 2.09
N THR A 81 1.29 -3.91 2.73
CA THR A 81 1.52 -2.64 2.04
C THR A 81 2.83 -2.68 1.25
N CYS A 82 3.91 -3.19 1.84
CA CYS A 82 5.20 -3.31 1.17
C CYS A 82 5.11 -4.19 -0.07
N ILE A 83 4.44 -5.34 0.02
CA ILE A 83 4.25 -6.25 -1.13
C ILE A 83 3.44 -5.57 -2.23
N ILE A 84 2.29 -4.96 -1.90
CA ILE A 84 1.44 -4.29 -2.88
C ILE A 84 2.19 -3.14 -3.57
N CYS A 85 2.95 -2.33 -2.80
CA CYS A 85 3.73 -1.22 -3.35
C CYS A 85 4.93 -1.69 -4.21
N ALA A 86 5.41 -2.92 -4.03
CA ALA A 86 6.49 -3.51 -4.82
C ALA A 86 6.02 -4.00 -6.20
N LEU A 87 4.75 -4.37 -6.35
CA LEU A 87 4.23 -4.98 -7.58
C LEU A 87 4.47 -4.14 -8.84
N PRO A 88 4.28 -2.80 -8.87
CA PRO A 88 4.52 -2.01 -10.07
C PRO A 88 5.97 -2.13 -10.58
N TYR A 89 6.95 -2.14 -9.68
CA TYR A 89 8.37 -2.27 -10.05
C TYR A 89 8.69 -3.64 -10.64
N ALA A 90 8.08 -4.69 -10.08
CA ALA A 90 8.26 -6.06 -10.54
C ALA A 90 7.56 -6.30 -11.89
N PHE A 91 6.34 -5.79 -12.08
CA PHE A 91 5.59 -5.95 -13.34
C PHE A 91 6.21 -5.18 -14.49
N LEU A 92 6.73 -3.98 -14.23
CA LEU A 92 7.49 -3.20 -15.22
C LEU A 92 8.89 -3.77 -15.50
N GLN A 93 9.29 -4.83 -14.80
CA GLN A 93 10.62 -5.44 -14.91
C GLN A 93 11.78 -4.45 -14.73
N ILE A 94 11.53 -3.36 -14.01
CA ILE A 94 12.57 -2.37 -13.66
C ILE A 94 13.52 -2.94 -12.61
N LEU A 95 12.96 -3.72 -11.68
CA LEU A 95 13.68 -4.36 -10.58
C LEU A 95 13.27 -5.83 -10.47
N ASP A 96 14.20 -6.65 -10.05
CA ASP A 96 13.88 -8.01 -9.61
C ASP A 96 12.99 -7.97 -8.35
N PRO A 97 12.21 -9.03 -8.05
CA PRO A 97 11.22 -9.00 -6.96
C PRO A 97 11.80 -8.62 -5.58
N ILE A 98 13.03 -9.04 -5.29
CA ILE A 98 13.70 -8.73 -4.02
C ILE A 98 14.05 -7.24 -3.95
N SER A 99 14.64 -6.69 -5.00
CA SER A 99 14.98 -5.27 -5.11
C SER A 99 13.71 -4.39 -5.15
N ALA A 100 12.60 -4.87 -5.75
CA ALA A 100 11.31 -4.18 -5.74
C ALA A 100 10.74 -4.04 -4.32
N VAL A 101 10.83 -5.10 -3.50
CA VAL A 101 10.43 -5.07 -2.08
C VAL A 101 11.34 -4.12 -1.30
N PHE A 102 12.65 -4.15 -1.55
CA PHE A 102 13.61 -3.22 -0.92
C PHE A 102 13.28 -1.76 -1.25
N GLU A 103 13.04 -1.44 -2.52
CA GLU A 103 12.68 -0.09 -2.98
C GLU A 103 11.37 0.40 -2.32
N SER A 104 10.35 -0.48 -2.26
CA SER A 104 9.08 -0.18 -1.60
C SER A 104 9.24 0.06 -0.11
N MET A 105 9.99 -0.81 0.59
CA MET A 105 10.25 -0.64 2.02
C MET A 105 11.03 0.64 2.28
N SER A 106 12.04 0.94 1.46
CA SER A 106 12.83 2.18 1.55
C SER A 106 11.95 3.42 1.39
N GLY A 107 10.99 3.40 0.45
CA GLY A 107 10.01 4.48 0.27
C GLY A 107 9.07 4.62 1.47
N LEU A 108 8.51 3.52 1.96
CA LEU A 108 7.57 3.50 3.08
C LEU A 108 8.23 3.93 4.40
N THR A 109 9.48 3.55 4.64
CA THR A 109 10.23 3.91 5.85
C THR A 109 10.96 5.25 5.73
N THR A 110 10.81 5.95 4.59
CA THR A 110 11.51 7.22 4.31
C THR A 110 13.04 7.15 4.40
N THR A 111 13.61 5.97 4.21
CA THR A 111 15.06 5.75 4.27
C THR A 111 15.77 6.40 3.08
N GLY A 112 15.12 6.43 1.90
CA GLY A 112 15.66 7.09 0.70
C GLY A 112 16.74 6.28 -0.04
N ALA A 113 17.05 5.07 0.41
CA ALA A 113 17.94 4.17 -0.32
C ALA A 113 17.26 3.69 -1.62
N THR A 114 18.04 3.49 -2.68
CA THR A 114 17.50 3.03 -3.98
C THR A 114 18.29 1.87 -4.55
N ALA A 115 17.58 0.90 -5.11
CA ALA A 115 18.13 -0.18 -5.92
C ALA A 115 18.14 0.19 -7.41
N ILE A 116 17.49 1.28 -7.80
CA ILE A 116 17.42 1.73 -9.19
C ILE A 116 18.75 2.39 -9.56
N THR A 117 19.49 1.81 -10.50
CA THR A 117 20.81 2.29 -10.93
C THR A 117 20.73 3.47 -11.89
N ASN A 118 19.68 3.54 -12.73
CA ASN A 118 19.52 4.61 -13.72
C ASN A 118 18.11 5.22 -13.63
N LEU A 119 17.98 6.27 -12.83
CA LEU A 119 16.70 6.98 -12.64
C LEU A 119 16.22 7.72 -13.90
N ALA A 120 17.13 8.07 -14.82
CA ALA A 120 16.76 8.78 -16.05
C ALA A 120 16.03 7.88 -17.07
N ALA A 121 16.19 6.56 -16.97
CA ALA A 121 15.55 5.58 -17.85
C ALA A 121 14.19 5.11 -17.33
N VAL A 122 13.81 5.51 -16.12
CA VAL A 122 12.57 5.06 -15.47
C VAL A 122 11.38 5.92 -15.91
N PRO A 123 10.19 5.34 -16.18
CA PRO A 123 8.98 6.10 -16.50
C PRO A 123 8.64 7.15 -15.44
N LYS A 124 8.12 8.30 -15.86
CA LYS A 124 7.77 9.41 -14.97
C LYS A 124 6.74 9.01 -13.91
N THR A 125 5.80 8.16 -14.28
CA THR A 125 4.79 7.62 -13.36
C THR A 125 5.42 6.79 -12.24
N VAL A 126 6.46 6.02 -12.55
CA VAL A 126 7.19 5.24 -11.52
C VAL A 126 7.98 6.15 -10.60
N LEU A 127 8.59 7.23 -11.12
CA LEU A 127 9.26 8.24 -10.30
C LEU A 127 8.27 8.95 -9.37
N PHE A 128 7.07 9.26 -9.87
CA PHE A 128 5.99 9.78 -9.02
C PHE A 128 5.61 8.77 -7.94
N TRP A 129 5.35 7.50 -8.31
CA TRP A 129 5.00 6.45 -7.35
C TRP A 129 6.05 6.27 -6.27
N ARG A 130 7.33 6.31 -6.66
CA ARG A 130 8.45 6.26 -5.71
C ARG A 130 8.45 7.44 -4.74
N SER A 131 8.19 8.65 -5.24
CA SER A 131 8.21 9.87 -4.44
C SER A 131 6.98 10.04 -3.55
N PHE A 132 5.84 9.46 -3.94
CA PHE A 132 4.56 9.65 -3.27
C PHE A 132 4.56 9.13 -1.81
N PRO A 133 4.99 7.90 -1.48
CA PRO A 133 5.13 7.46 -0.11
C PRO A 133 6.14 8.30 0.67
N TYR A 134 7.25 8.67 0.03
CA TYR A 134 8.34 9.41 0.64
C TYR A 134 7.96 10.84 1.04
N THR A 135 7.23 11.56 0.18
CA THR A 135 6.95 12.98 0.39
C THR A 135 5.62 13.24 1.07
N THR A 136 4.59 12.48 0.74
CA THR A 136 3.20 12.83 1.09
C THR A 136 2.71 12.09 2.33
N LEU A 137 3.04 10.79 2.47
CA LEU A 137 2.49 9.98 3.53
C LEU A 137 3.37 9.92 4.79
N PHE A 138 4.70 10.04 4.66
CA PHE A 138 5.59 9.69 5.76
C PHE A 138 6.53 10.79 6.23
N ARG A 139 6.89 11.77 5.40
CA ARG A 139 7.81 12.85 5.79
C ARG A 139 7.16 13.91 6.67
N SER A 140 5.87 14.14 6.55
CA SER A 140 5.16 15.05 7.44
C SER A 140 4.67 14.29 8.67
N ARG A 141 4.75 14.90 9.84
CA ARG A 141 4.05 14.40 11.05
C ARG A 141 2.57 14.11 10.77
N ILE A 142 2.03 14.73 9.73
CA ILE A 142 0.70 14.54 9.17
C ILE A 142 0.53 13.16 8.54
N GLY A 143 1.55 12.59 7.90
CA GLY A 143 1.46 11.26 7.26
C GLY A 143 1.25 10.13 8.27
N TRP A 144 1.97 10.15 9.38
CA TRP A 144 1.73 9.23 10.50
C TRP A 144 0.36 9.46 11.14
N VAL A 145 -0.02 10.72 11.33
CA VAL A 145 -1.33 11.11 11.84
C VAL A 145 -2.43 10.71 10.85
N VAL A 146 -2.23 10.87 9.54
CA VAL A 146 -3.20 10.44 8.52
C VAL A 146 -3.32 8.93 8.45
N LEU A 147 -2.23 8.16 8.54
CA LEU A 147 -2.31 6.69 8.59
C LEU A 147 -2.98 6.22 9.89
N VAL A 148 -2.60 6.77 11.02
CA VAL A 148 -3.22 6.47 12.32
C VAL A 148 -4.65 7.01 12.36
N SER A 149 -4.93 8.20 11.80
CA SER A 149 -6.28 8.76 11.72
C SER A 149 -7.15 8.05 10.69
N LEU A 150 -6.62 7.61 9.54
CA LEU A 150 -7.31 6.72 8.62
C LEU A 150 -7.59 5.37 9.28
N TYR A 151 -6.66 4.87 10.07
CA TYR A 151 -6.87 3.66 10.86
C TYR A 151 -7.88 3.89 11.99
N CYS A 152 -7.83 5.02 12.70
CA CYS A 152 -8.81 5.43 13.70
C CYS A 152 -10.15 5.80 13.06
N LEU A 153 -10.18 6.50 11.90
CA LEU A 153 -11.41 6.79 11.15
C LEU A 153 -12.03 5.52 10.56
N LEU A 154 -11.24 4.57 10.08
CA LEU A 154 -11.73 3.25 9.69
C LEU A 154 -12.29 2.47 10.88
N LEU A 155 -11.75 2.66 12.07
CA LEU A 155 -12.30 2.09 13.30
C LEU A 155 -13.49 2.90 13.84
N TYR A 156 -13.54 4.24 13.63
CA TYR A 156 -14.57 5.13 14.18
C TYR A 156 -15.78 5.33 13.25
N CYS A 157 -15.62 5.27 11.92
CA CYS A 157 -16.73 5.25 10.96
C CYS A 157 -17.49 3.91 10.91
N LEU A 158 -17.05 2.94 11.71
CA LEU A 158 -17.73 1.66 11.93
C LEU A 158 -18.45 1.61 13.30
N ARG A 159 -18.57 2.76 13.99
CA ARG A 159 -19.33 2.91 15.22
C ARG A 159 -20.76 3.38 14.96
#